data_0d2b8501b19ca46bc469688bd46424c5
#
_entry.id   0d2b8501b19ca46bc469688bd46424c5
#
_cell.length_a   1.000
_cell.length_b   1.000
_cell.length_c   1.000
_cell.angle_alpha   90.00
_cell.angle_beta   90.00
_cell.angle_gamma   90.00
#
_symmetry.space_group_name_H-M   'P 1'
#
loop_
_entity.id
_entity.type
_entity.pdbx_description
1 polymer ?
#
loop_
_entity_poly.entity_id
_entity_poly.type
_entity_poly.pdbx_seq_one_letter_code
_entity_poly.pdbx_strand_id
1 'polypeptide(L)'
;MARGVPENRIILFGQSLGTGVAVQMATEFHPGGAMLLAPYLSIPKAAQTLYPFLPATLLVLDRFDSEKKIGSVHAPLLIVNGALDDVVPPSHGLKLYSLANEPKEFHSFPDRGHNDVFDPFIPLSLDWLNRVCPENKAPVSQLR
;
A
#
# COMPACT_ATOMS: atom_id res chain seq x y z
N MET A 1 4.81 -21.47 -16.02
CA MET A 1 6.15 -20.89 -16.25
C MET A 1 6.04 -19.38 -16.12
N ALA A 2 6.74 -18.79 -15.17
CA ALA A 2 6.82 -17.34 -15.03
C ALA A 2 7.45 -16.76 -16.31
N ARG A 3 6.86 -15.68 -16.85
CA ARG A 3 7.33 -15.04 -18.10
C ARG A 3 8.64 -14.27 -17.94
N GLY A 4 9.51 -14.66 -17.04
CA GLY A 4 10.88 -14.13 -16.95
C GLY A 4 11.00 -12.66 -16.57
N VAL A 5 9.97 -12.03 -15.97
CA VAL A 5 10.10 -10.67 -15.41
C VAL A 5 10.82 -10.79 -14.06
N PRO A 6 11.97 -10.17 -13.86
CA PRO A 6 12.66 -10.14 -12.57
C PRO A 6 11.78 -9.51 -11.49
N GLU A 7 11.85 -10.01 -10.25
CA GLU A 7 11.03 -9.51 -9.14
C GLU A 7 11.22 -8.00 -8.91
N ASN A 8 12.44 -7.51 -8.98
CA ASN A 8 12.78 -6.10 -8.82
C ASN A 8 12.23 -5.17 -9.92
N ARG A 9 11.61 -5.73 -10.96
CA ARG A 9 10.88 -4.99 -11.99
C ARG A 9 9.35 -5.05 -11.81
N ILE A 10 8.89 -5.67 -10.74
CA ILE A 10 7.48 -5.76 -10.38
C ILE A 10 7.18 -4.70 -9.34
N ILE A 11 6.13 -3.94 -9.55
CA ILE A 11 5.58 -3.01 -8.55
C ILE A 11 4.28 -3.60 -8.02
N LEU A 12 4.20 -3.72 -6.71
CA LEU A 12 2.97 -4.16 -6.04
C LEU A 12 2.09 -2.95 -5.77
N PHE A 13 0.81 -3.05 -6.07
CA PHE A 13 -0.18 -2.04 -5.73
C PHE A 13 -1.33 -2.69 -4.97
N GLY A 14 -1.66 -2.13 -3.82
CA GLY A 14 -2.83 -2.52 -3.03
C GLY A 14 -3.66 -1.32 -2.65
N GLN A 15 -4.99 -1.46 -2.78
CA GLN A 15 -5.96 -0.48 -2.30
C GLN A 15 -6.83 -1.13 -1.24
N SER A 16 -7.08 -0.42 -0.13
CA SER A 16 -7.96 -0.87 0.95
C SER A 16 -7.62 -2.32 1.37
N LEU A 17 -8.54 -3.28 1.21
CA LEU A 17 -8.30 -4.69 1.52
C LEU A 17 -7.07 -5.27 0.81
N GLY A 18 -6.82 -4.86 -0.44
CA GLY A 18 -5.66 -5.30 -1.23
C GLY A 18 -4.30 -4.88 -0.66
N THR A 19 -4.26 -3.90 0.24
CA THR A 19 -3.00 -3.48 0.88
C THR A 19 -2.39 -4.56 1.75
N GLY A 20 -3.21 -5.35 2.44
CA GLY A 20 -2.74 -6.50 3.23
C GLY A 20 -2.09 -7.57 2.36
N VAL A 21 -2.67 -7.83 1.19
CA VAL A 21 -2.09 -8.75 0.19
C VAL A 21 -0.77 -8.21 -0.34
N ALA A 22 -0.72 -6.91 -0.71
CA ALA A 22 0.50 -6.28 -1.20
C ALA A 22 1.63 -6.33 -0.16
N VAL A 23 1.34 -6.05 1.12
CA VAL A 23 2.32 -6.19 2.21
C VAL A 23 2.79 -7.63 2.35
N GLN A 24 1.88 -8.62 2.32
CA GLN A 24 2.25 -10.03 2.39
C GLN A 24 3.19 -10.41 1.25
N MET A 25 2.82 -10.08 0.01
CA MET A 25 3.65 -10.36 -1.16
C MET A 25 5.02 -9.68 -1.08
N ALA A 26 5.08 -8.45 -0.58
CA ALA A 26 6.34 -7.72 -0.42
C ALA A 26 7.27 -8.33 0.65
N THR A 27 6.75 -9.14 1.57
CA THR A 27 7.59 -9.90 2.52
C THR A 27 8.08 -11.24 1.96
N GLU A 28 7.40 -11.80 0.97
CA GLU A 28 7.74 -13.10 0.35
C GLU A 28 8.62 -12.95 -0.88
N PHE A 29 8.50 -11.81 -1.59
CA PHE A 29 9.23 -11.49 -2.81
C PHE A 29 10.04 -10.20 -2.60
N HIS A 30 10.91 -9.89 -3.57
CA HIS A 30 11.74 -8.68 -3.57
C HIS A 30 11.31 -7.74 -4.70
N PRO A 31 10.08 -7.15 -4.62
CA PRO A 31 9.58 -6.29 -5.69
C PRO A 31 10.42 -5.01 -5.81
N GLY A 32 10.36 -4.36 -6.96
CA GLY A 32 10.98 -3.07 -7.20
C GLY A 32 10.35 -1.92 -6.41
N GLY A 33 9.16 -2.14 -5.85
CA GLY A 33 8.47 -1.20 -4.98
C GLY A 33 7.06 -1.66 -4.63
N ALA A 34 6.45 -1.01 -3.64
CA ALA A 34 5.07 -1.24 -3.24
C ALA A 34 4.33 0.09 -2.99
N MET A 35 3.09 0.16 -3.45
CA MET A 35 2.18 1.29 -3.25
C MET A 35 0.95 0.82 -2.48
N LEU A 36 0.64 1.49 -1.38
CA LEU A 36 -0.48 1.18 -0.50
C LEU A 36 -1.42 2.39 -0.42
N LEU A 37 -2.63 2.23 -0.95
CA LEU A 37 -3.66 3.26 -0.94
C LEU A 37 -4.73 2.91 0.10
N ALA A 38 -4.95 3.80 1.08
CA ALA A 38 -5.83 3.60 2.22
C ALA A 38 -5.54 2.28 2.98
N PRO A 39 -4.30 2.05 3.44
CA PRO A 39 -3.93 0.80 4.08
C PRO A 39 -4.42 0.70 5.52
N TYR A 40 -4.67 -0.53 5.96
CA TYR A 40 -5.05 -0.87 7.33
C TYR A 40 -3.94 -1.63 8.07
N LEU A 41 -3.95 -1.56 9.40
CA LEU A 41 -3.00 -2.26 10.27
C LEU A 41 -3.22 -3.79 10.26
N SER A 42 -4.49 -4.18 10.39
CA SER A 42 -4.98 -5.56 10.25
C SER A 42 -6.48 -5.54 10.02
N ILE A 43 -7.05 -6.59 9.43
CA ILE A 43 -8.50 -6.68 9.24
C ILE A 43 -9.25 -6.59 10.57
N PRO A 44 -8.84 -7.29 11.66
CA PRO A 44 -9.52 -7.13 12.94
C PRO A 44 -9.52 -5.70 13.48
N LYS A 45 -8.41 -4.95 13.31
CA LYS A 45 -8.33 -3.56 13.77
C LYS A 45 -9.21 -2.64 12.93
N ALA A 46 -9.25 -2.81 11.61
CA ALA A 46 -10.13 -2.05 10.74
C ALA A 46 -11.61 -2.34 11.06
N ALA A 47 -11.96 -3.61 11.21
CA ALA A 47 -13.32 -4.03 11.59
C ALA A 47 -13.74 -3.51 12.97
N GLN A 48 -12.82 -3.51 13.95
CA GLN A 48 -13.09 -2.99 15.29
C GLN A 48 -13.37 -1.48 15.29
N THR A 49 -12.76 -0.75 14.35
CA THR A 49 -13.03 0.69 14.19
C THR A 49 -14.42 0.94 13.61
N LEU A 50 -14.82 0.16 12.61
CA LEU A 50 -16.14 0.28 11.99
C LEU A 50 -17.26 -0.25 12.91
N TYR A 51 -16.96 -1.28 13.69
CA TYR A 51 -17.91 -1.98 14.54
C TYR A 51 -17.38 -2.12 15.97
N PRO A 52 -17.33 -1.02 16.75
CA PRO A 52 -16.69 -1.01 18.07
C PRO A 52 -17.35 -1.95 19.08
N PHE A 53 -18.60 -2.33 18.86
CA PHE A 53 -19.36 -3.24 19.74
C PHE A 53 -19.14 -4.73 19.44
N LEU A 54 -18.50 -5.07 18.31
CA LEU A 54 -18.21 -6.45 17.96
C LEU A 54 -16.77 -6.82 18.36
N PRO A 55 -16.55 -8.00 18.95
CA PRO A 55 -15.20 -8.47 19.26
C PRO A 55 -14.50 -8.97 17.97
N ALA A 56 -14.25 -8.04 17.03
CA ALA A 56 -13.73 -8.35 15.69
C ALA A 56 -12.40 -9.11 15.75
N THR A 57 -11.59 -8.86 16.77
CA THR A 57 -10.32 -9.57 17.00
C THR A 57 -10.45 -11.07 17.26
N LEU A 58 -11.63 -11.51 17.72
CA LEU A 58 -11.95 -12.93 17.97
C LEU A 58 -12.68 -13.58 16.79
N LEU A 59 -13.43 -12.80 16.01
CA LEU A 59 -14.30 -13.30 14.95
C LEU A 59 -13.60 -13.37 13.58
N VAL A 60 -12.58 -12.55 13.33
CA VAL A 60 -11.89 -12.47 12.05
C VAL A 60 -10.72 -13.45 12.03
N LEU A 61 -10.83 -14.49 11.19
CA LEU A 61 -9.80 -15.53 11.03
C LEU A 61 -8.63 -15.05 10.14
N ASP A 62 -8.95 -14.40 9.03
CA ASP A 62 -7.94 -13.87 8.10
C ASP A 62 -7.49 -12.48 8.57
N ARG A 63 -6.34 -12.43 9.19
CA ARG A 63 -5.88 -11.22 9.89
C ARG A 63 -5.22 -10.20 8.98
N PHE A 64 -4.52 -10.63 7.93
CA PHE A 64 -3.66 -9.76 7.11
C PHE A 64 -2.96 -8.69 7.96
N ASP A 65 -2.13 -9.16 8.92
CA ASP A 65 -1.52 -8.32 9.96
C ASP A 65 -0.34 -7.51 9.38
N SER A 66 -0.67 -6.45 8.64
CA SER A 66 0.31 -5.57 8.00
C SER A 66 1.21 -4.88 9.03
N GLU A 67 0.68 -4.57 10.22
CA GLU A 67 1.46 -3.95 11.29
C GLU A 67 2.67 -4.76 11.70
N LYS A 68 2.52 -6.09 11.78
CA LYS A 68 3.63 -6.99 12.14
C LYS A 68 4.60 -7.26 10.99
N LYS A 69 4.15 -7.08 9.74
CA LYS A 69 4.89 -7.48 8.55
C LYS A 69 5.63 -6.35 7.88
N ILE A 70 5.13 -5.11 7.99
CA ILE A 70 5.65 -3.97 7.24
C ILE A 70 7.14 -3.70 7.52
N GLY A 71 7.63 -3.98 8.72
CA GLY A 71 9.05 -3.87 9.08
C GLY A 71 9.96 -4.91 8.39
N SER A 72 9.39 -5.93 7.73
CA SER A 72 10.13 -6.90 6.91
C SER A 72 10.10 -6.56 5.41
N VAL A 73 9.39 -5.51 5.01
CA VAL A 73 9.39 -5.02 3.64
C VAL A 73 10.60 -4.11 3.44
N HIS A 74 11.46 -4.45 2.48
CA HIS A 74 12.68 -3.69 2.15
C HIS A 74 12.58 -2.98 0.79
N ALA A 75 11.51 -3.20 0.05
CA ALA A 75 11.24 -2.49 -1.20
C ALA A 75 10.86 -1.02 -0.92
N PRO A 76 11.17 -0.10 -1.85
CA PRO A 76 10.64 1.27 -1.80
C PRO A 76 9.13 1.28 -1.59
N LEU A 77 8.64 2.09 -0.65
CA LEU A 77 7.25 2.09 -0.21
C LEU A 77 6.60 3.46 -0.36
N LEU A 78 5.44 3.49 -1.00
CA LEU A 78 4.56 4.66 -1.04
C LEU A 78 3.27 4.33 -0.27
N ILE A 79 2.95 5.12 0.75
CA ILE A 79 1.69 5.04 1.48
C ILE A 79 0.88 6.31 1.25
N VAL A 80 -0.39 6.14 0.87
CA VAL A 80 -1.29 7.26 0.57
C VAL A 80 -2.62 7.08 1.27
N ASN A 81 -3.11 8.14 1.92
CA ASN A 81 -4.41 8.19 2.58
C ASN A 81 -5.22 9.42 2.18
N GLY A 82 -6.54 9.30 2.25
CA GLY A 82 -7.44 10.44 2.38
C GLY A 82 -7.58 10.82 3.86
N ALA A 83 -7.48 12.10 4.19
CA ALA A 83 -7.61 12.54 5.58
C ALA A 83 -9.04 12.44 6.13
N LEU A 84 -10.03 12.38 5.23
CA LEU A 84 -11.45 12.22 5.55
C LEU A 84 -11.93 10.77 5.35
N ASP A 85 -11.01 9.80 5.32
CA ASP A 85 -11.36 8.38 5.18
C ASP A 85 -12.11 7.89 6.43
N ASP A 86 -13.39 7.58 6.26
CA ASP A 86 -14.31 7.08 7.28
C ASP A 86 -14.44 5.55 7.30
N VAL A 87 -13.82 4.87 6.35
CA VAL A 87 -13.78 3.40 6.24
C VAL A 87 -12.50 2.84 6.89
N VAL A 88 -11.35 3.37 6.48
CA VAL A 88 -10.06 3.00 7.08
C VAL A 88 -9.42 4.26 7.65
N PRO A 89 -9.37 4.42 8.97
CA PRO A 89 -8.81 5.63 9.58
C PRO A 89 -7.41 5.95 9.07
N PRO A 90 -7.11 7.21 8.71
CA PRO A 90 -5.79 7.62 8.22
C PRO A 90 -4.65 7.31 9.20
N SER A 91 -4.97 7.19 10.49
CA SER A 91 -4.01 6.79 11.53
C SER A 91 -3.40 5.40 11.30
N HIS A 92 -4.10 4.51 10.60
CA HIS A 92 -3.57 3.20 10.23
C HIS A 92 -2.39 3.32 9.25
N GLY A 93 -2.53 4.11 8.19
CA GLY A 93 -1.46 4.34 7.23
C GLY A 93 -0.27 5.07 7.86
N LEU A 94 -0.53 6.07 8.71
CA LEU A 94 0.52 6.79 9.43
C LEU A 94 1.31 5.85 10.37
N LYS A 95 0.62 4.93 11.05
CA LYS A 95 1.27 3.92 11.89
C LYS A 95 2.10 2.94 11.08
N LEU A 96 1.60 2.44 9.94
CA LEU A 96 2.36 1.60 9.03
C LEU A 96 3.61 2.31 8.52
N TYR A 97 3.47 3.59 8.12
CA TYR A 97 4.60 4.41 7.72
C TYR A 97 5.66 4.49 8.81
N SER A 98 5.26 4.69 10.08
CA SER A 98 6.21 4.77 11.20
C SER A 98 7.02 3.47 11.41
N LEU A 99 6.44 2.34 11.06
CA LEU A 99 7.04 1.00 11.24
C LEU A 99 7.80 0.49 10.02
N ALA A 100 7.58 1.08 8.85
CA ALA A 100 8.19 0.67 7.59
C ALA A 100 9.67 1.05 7.52
N ASN A 101 10.45 0.29 6.72
CA ASN A 101 11.84 0.61 6.42
C ASN A 101 11.95 1.72 5.36
N GLU A 102 13.11 2.37 5.32
CA GLU A 102 13.48 3.27 4.22
C GLU A 102 13.89 2.44 2.96
N PRO A 103 13.72 2.98 1.73
CA PRO A 103 13.11 4.26 1.42
C PRO A 103 11.58 4.19 1.45
N LYS A 104 10.94 5.19 2.04
CA LYS A 104 9.46 5.27 2.17
C LYS A 104 8.95 6.70 2.01
N GLU A 105 7.75 6.82 1.47
CA GLU A 105 7.03 8.10 1.33
C GLU A 105 5.61 7.98 1.88
N PHE A 106 5.11 9.06 2.46
CA PHE A 106 3.74 9.15 2.96
C PHE A 106 3.07 10.41 2.43
N HIS A 107 1.88 10.26 1.86
CA HIS A 107 1.05 11.37 1.41
C HIS A 107 -0.36 11.26 2.00
N SER A 108 -0.89 12.40 2.45
CA SER A 108 -2.27 12.52 2.91
C SER A 108 -2.97 13.64 2.15
N PHE A 109 -4.09 13.34 1.53
CA PHE A 109 -4.93 14.31 0.85
C PHE A 109 -5.99 14.84 1.81
N PRO A 110 -5.95 16.13 2.20
CA PRO A 110 -6.74 16.67 3.32
C PRO A 110 -8.23 16.69 3.05
N ASP A 111 -8.64 16.73 1.79
CA ASP A 111 -10.03 16.85 1.31
C ASP A 111 -10.60 15.57 0.69
N ARG A 112 -9.92 14.42 0.89
CA ARG A 112 -10.30 13.14 0.28
C ARG A 112 -10.67 12.09 1.33
N GLY A 113 -11.69 11.30 1.00
CA GLY A 113 -12.14 10.12 1.74
C GLY A 113 -11.61 8.82 1.15
N HIS A 114 -12.29 7.71 1.47
CA HIS A 114 -11.86 6.36 1.08
C HIS A 114 -11.90 6.12 -0.43
N ASN A 115 -12.93 6.61 -1.10
CA ASN A 115 -13.20 6.28 -2.51
C ASN A 115 -12.63 7.31 -3.48
N ASP A 116 -12.59 8.58 -3.10
CA ASP A 116 -12.18 9.68 -3.97
C ASP A 116 -10.68 10.03 -3.83
N VAL A 117 -9.96 9.39 -2.92
CA VAL A 117 -8.50 9.48 -2.81
C VAL A 117 -7.76 8.89 -4.02
N PHE A 118 -8.44 8.06 -4.81
CA PHE A 118 -7.85 7.42 -5.99
C PHE A 118 -7.50 8.44 -7.09
N ASP A 119 -8.32 9.45 -7.30
CA ASP A 119 -8.10 10.44 -8.36
C ASP A 119 -6.75 11.19 -8.20
N PRO A 120 -6.45 11.82 -7.04
CA PRO A 120 -5.16 12.47 -6.84
C PRO A 120 -3.99 11.48 -6.66
N PHE A 121 -4.27 10.22 -6.32
CA PHE A 121 -3.24 9.19 -6.23
C PHE A 121 -2.60 8.89 -7.60
N ILE A 122 -3.35 8.92 -8.70
CA ILE A 122 -2.84 8.56 -10.04
C ILE A 122 -1.62 9.38 -10.43
N PRO A 123 -1.65 10.73 -10.49
CA PRO A 123 -0.47 11.51 -10.87
C PRO A 123 0.68 11.36 -9.86
N LEU A 124 0.38 11.24 -8.57
CA LEU A 124 1.37 11.00 -7.53
C LEU A 124 2.10 9.66 -7.75
N SER A 125 1.36 8.59 -8.03
CA SER A 125 1.91 7.25 -8.27
C SER A 125 2.82 7.22 -9.51
N LEU A 126 2.44 7.90 -10.59
CA LEU A 126 3.25 7.99 -11.80
C LEU A 126 4.57 8.75 -11.54
N ASP A 127 4.52 9.84 -10.79
CA ASP A 127 5.73 10.57 -10.40
C ASP A 127 6.64 9.70 -9.52
N TRP A 128 6.09 9.02 -8.55
CA TRP A 128 6.83 8.10 -7.69
C TRP A 128 7.46 6.95 -8.50
N LEU A 129 6.72 6.32 -9.42
CA LEU A 129 7.23 5.26 -10.30
C LEU A 129 8.41 5.74 -11.15
N ASN A 130 8.37 6.97 -11.68
CA ASN A 130 9.47 7.55 -12.44
C ASN A 130 10.75 7.74 -11.61
N ARG A 131 10.62 7.93 -10.30
CA ARG A 131 11.77 8.05 -9.38
C ARG A 131 12.33 6.68 -8.97
N VAL A 132 11.45 5.71 -8.69
CA VAL A 132 11.83 4.39 -8.21
C VAL A 132 12.28 3.46 -9.35
N CYS A 133 11.69 3.61 -10.56
CA CYS A 133 12.00 2.81 -11.74
C CYS A 133 12.53 3.69 -12.89
N PRO A 134 13.71 4.31 -12.76
CA PRO A 134 14.22 5.25 -13.77
C PRO A 134 14.48 4.61 -15.15
N GLU A 135 14.64 3.29 -15.22
CA GLU A 135 14.86 2.56 -16.48
C GLU A 135 13.61 2.47 -17.38
N ASN A 136 12.42 2.80 -16.87
CA ASN A 136 11.19 2.86 -17.67
C ASN A 136 11.09 4.10 -18.58
N LYS A 137 12.13 4.91 -18.66
CA LYS A 137 12.25 6.03 -19.62
C LYS A 137 12.62 5.58 -21.04
N ALA A 138 12.42 4.31 -21.40
CA ALA A 138 12.52 3.90 -22.80
C ALA A 138 11.47 4.66 -23.65
N PRO A 139 11.88 5.34 -24.74
CA PRO A 139 10.93 6.10 -25.55
C PRO A 139 9.88 5.15 -26.13
N VAL A 140 8.60 5.57 -26.06
CA VAL A 140 7.42 4.88 -26.62
C VAL A 140 7.58 4.53 -28.12
N SER A 141 8.60 5.08 -28.80
CA SER A 141 8.92 4.83 -30.19
C SER A 141 9.43 3.40 -30.51
N GLN A 142 9.69 2.55 -29.51
CA GLN A 142 10.16 1.17 -29.74
C GLN A 142 9.08 0.10 -29.55
N LEU A 143 7.83 0.48 -29.28
CA LEU A 143 6.67 -0.42 -29.22
C LEU A 143 5.91 -0.42 -30.55
N ARG A 144 6.59 -0.76 -31.63
CA ARG A 144 5.95 -1.08 -32.92
C ARG A 144 6.26 -2.52 -33.32
#